data_6a3674fb03cede449a40f9bf02711152
#
_entry.id   6a3674fb03cede449a40f9bf02711152
#
_cell.length_a   1.000
_cell.length_b   1.000
_cell.length_c   1.000
_cell.angle_alpha   90.00
_cell.angle_beta   90.00
_cell.angle_gamma   90.00
#
_symmetry.space_group_name_H-M   'P 1'
#
loop_
_entity.id
_entity.type
_entity.pdbx_description
1 polymer ?
#
loop_
_entity_poly.entity_id
_entity_poly.type
_entity_poly.pdbx_seq_one_letter_code
_entity_poly.pdbx_strand_id
1 'polypeptide(L)'
;QGFTGLWLIGLWQRSNASKRIKQICGNPEAAASAYSLMDYNIADNLGGWSALENLRARLWQRGIRLASDMVPNHTGMDGTWVIEKPDLFVQRRDCPFPQYTFNGENLSHDSRVSVYLEDHYYSKNDCSVVFKRVDNQTGDTRYIYHGNDGTGLPWNDTAQIDFLNPVAREEVIQQILHV
;
A
#
# COMPACT_ATOMS: atom_id res chain seq x y z
N GLN A 1 28.58 -7.24 21.51
CA GLN A 1 27.91 -5.93 21.69
C GLN A 1 26.58 -6.05 22.47
N GLY A 2 26.16 -7.26 22.90
CA GLY A 2 25.03 -7.46 23.81
C GLY A 2 23.65 -7.33 23.20
N PHE A 3 23.50 -7.26 21.85
CA PHE A 3 22.19 -7.25 21.19
C PHE A 3 21.53 -8.61 21.28
N THR A 4 20.27 -8.65 21.71
CA THR A 4 19.45 -9.89 21.80
C THR A 4 18.30 -9.91 20.82
N GLY A 5 18.01 -8.80 20.16
CA GLY A 5 16.95 -8.67 19.15
C GLY A 5 17.35 -7.69 18.04
N LEU A 6 16.84 -7.94 16.84
CA LEU A 6 16.92 -7.07 15.68
C LEU A 6 15.49 -6.87 15.16
N TRP A 7 15.03 -5.60 15.12
CA TRP A 7 13.77 -5.24 14.52
C TRP A 7 14.02 -4.52 13.20
N LEU A 8 13.47 -5.08 12.12
CA LEU A 8 13.55 -4.52 10.77
C LEU A 8 12.23 -3.87 10.38
N ILE A 9 12.31 -2.68 9.79
CA ILE A 9 11.18 -1.90 9.34
C ILE A 9 11.21 -1.82 7.81
N GLY A 10 10.04 -2.01 7.18
CA GLY A 10 9.86 -1.81 5.75
C GLY A 10 10.47 -2.89 4.86
N LEU A 11 10.36 -4.14 5.26
CA LEU A 11 10.82 -5.31 4.48
C LEU A 11 9.98 -5.60 3.25
N TRP A 12 8.74 -5.11 3.21
CA TRP A 12 7.73 -5.48 2.23
C TRP A 12 7.99 -4.85 0.86
N GLN A 13 7.49 -5.51 -0.18
CA GLN A 13 7.45 -4.95 -1.52
C GLN A 13 6.61 -3.66 -1.52
N ARG A 14 7.18 -2.57 -2.05
CA ARG A 14 6.60 -1.23 -1.92
C ARG A 14 5.83 -0.80 -3.15
N SER A 15 4.83 0.04 -2.96
CA SER A 15 3.99 0.67 -3.97
C SER A 15 4.81 1.50 -4.96
N ASN A 16 4.59 1.27 -6.26
CA ASN A 16 5.15 2.12 -7.31
C ASN A 16 4.46 3.48 -7.34
N ALA A 17 3.14 3.52 -7.11
CA ALA A 17 2.37 4.77 -7.03
C ALA A 17 2.92 5.69 -5.94
N SER A 18 3.26 5.17 -4.76
CA SER A 18 3.86 5.95 -3.66
C SER A 18 5.13 6.69 -4.09
N LYS A 19 6.01 6.00 -4.82
CA LYS A 19 7.21 6.61 -5.39
C LYS A 19 6.86 7.66 -6.45
N ARG A 20 5.98 7.30 -7.39
CA ARG A 20 5.63 8.15 -8.53
C ARG A 20 4.96 9.45 -8.11
N ILE A 21 4.04 9.41 -7.17
CA ILE A 21 3.39 10.60 -6.60
C ILE A 21 4.44 11.59 -6.07
N LYS A 22 5.40 11.12 -5.31
CA LYS A 22 6.47 11.98 -4.76
C LYS A 22 7.35 12.59 -5.85
N GLN A 23 7.61 11.83 -6.92
CA GLN A 23 8.37 12.33 -8.08
C GLN A 23 7.61 13.44 -8.82
N ILE A 24 6.30 13.24 -9.08
CA ILE A 24 5.43 14.27 -9.68
C ILE A 24 5.37 15.51 -8.79
N CYS A 25 5.35 15.35 -7.47
CA CYS A 25 5.36 16.45 -6.51
C CYS A 25 6.73 17.16 -6.36
N GLY A 26 7.73 16.80 -7.18
CA GLY A 26 8.99 17.53 -7.30
C GLY A 26 10.18 16.90 -6.56
N ASN A 27 10.10 15.64 -6.15
CA ASN A 27 11.23 14.90 -5.59
C ASN A 27 11.64 13.73 -6.51
N PRO A 28 12.50 13.92 -7.51
CA PRO A 28 12.88 12.89 -8.47
C PRO A 28 13.60 11.69 -7.84
N GLU A 29 14.29 11.91 -6.72
CA GLU A 29 15.03 10.87 -5.99
C GLU A 29 14.16 10.14 -4.93
N ALA A 30 12.85 10.38 -4.92
CA ALA A 30 11.97 9.81 -3.90
C ALA A 30 11.95 8.28 -3.95
N ALA A 31 12.01 7.66 -2.77
CA ALA A 31 11.66 6.27 -2.55
C ALA A 31 10.17 6.13 -2.18
N ALA A 32 9.61 4.96 -2.45
CA ALA A 32 8.27 4.61 -1.96
C ALA A 32 8.25 4.55 -0.43
N SER A 33 7.08 4.86 0.16
CA SER A 33 6.87 4.70 1.59
C SER A 33 7.06 3.24 2.01
N ALA A 34 7.70 3.02 3.14
CA ALA A 34 7.82 1.70 3.76
C ALA A 34 6.45 1.13 4.20
N TYR A 35 5.46 2.00 4.35
CA TYR A 35 4.10 1.68 4.79
C TYR A 35 3.05 1.74 3.67
N SER A 36 3.47 1.92 2.42
CA SER A 36 2.61 1.79 1.25
C SER A 36 3.02 0.54 0.48
N LEU A 37 2.36 -0.58 0.78
CA LEU A 37 2.76 -1.90 0.32
C LEU A 37 2.17 -2.25 -1.05
N MET A 38 2.99 -2.82 -1.92
CA MET A 38 2.53 -3.52 -3.12
C MET A 38 1.84 -4.84 -2.73
N ASP A 39 2.52 -5.60 -1.90
CA ASP A 39 2.04 -6.85 -1.31
C ASP A 39 2.83 -7.21 -0.04
N TYR A 40 2.51 -8.36 0.55
CA TYR A 40 3.19 -8.89 1.73
C TYR A 40 4.34 -9.85 1.38
N ASN A 41 4.99 -9.68 0.25
CA ASN A 41 6.23 -10.35 -0.08
C ASN A 41 7.42 -9.50 0.38
N ILE A 42 8.51 -10.19 0.72
CA ILE A 42 9.78 -9.50 1.03
C ILE A 42 10.30 -8.84 -0.25
N ALA A 43 10.70 -7.58 -0.15
CA ALA A 43 11.14 -6.80 -1.30
C ALA A 43 12.29 -7.47 -2.07
N ASP A 44 12.17 -7.55 -3.39
CA ASP A 44 13.15 -8.19 -4.27
C ASP A 44 14.55 -7.57 -4.16
N ASN A 45 14.61 -6.24 -4.01
CA ASN A 45 15.87 -5.53 -3.83
C ASN A 45 16.56 -5.82 -2.49
N LEU A 46 15.88 -6.49 -1.55
CA LEU A 46 16.45 -7.00 -0.30
C LEU A 46 16.81 -8.50 -0.41
N GLY A 47 16.54 -9.13 -1.55
CA GLY A 47 16.82 -10.54 -1.81
C GLY A 47 15.66 -11.49 -1.50
N GLY A 48 14.47 -10.98 -1.25
CA GLY A 48 13.25 -11.78 -1.05
C GLY A 48 13.25 -12.67 0.19
N TRP A 49 12.38 -13.65 0.22
CA TRP A 49 12.21 -14.58 1.34
C TRP A 49 13.48 -15.37 1.67
N SER A 50 14.25 -15.81 0.67
CA SER A 50 15.46 -16.58 0.89
C SER A 50 16.55 -15.81 1.66
N ALA A 51 16.68 -14.50 1.39
CA ALA A 51 17.59 -13.64 2.13
C ALA A 51 17.13 -13.43 3.59
N LEU A 52 15.82 -13.27 3.80
CA LEU A 52 15.24 -13.15 5.14
C LEU A 52 15.45 -14.43 5.96
N GLU A 53 15.20 -15.60 5.38
CA GLU A 53 15.41 -16.90 6.04
C GLU A 53 16.90 -17.11 6.41
N ASN A 54 17.81 -16.76 5.50
CA ASN A 54 19.25 -16.82 5.79
C ASN A 54 19.63 -15.90 6.95
N LEU A 55 19.12 -14.65 6.93
CA LEU A 55 19.35 -13.70 8.02
C LEU A 55 18.81 -14.25 9.35
N ARG A 56 17.57 -14.77 9.36
CA ARG A 56 16.94 -15.36 10.54
C ARG A 56 17.76 -16.50 11.13
N ALA A 57 18.23 -17.43 10.29
CA ALA A 57 19.06 -18.55 10.72
C ALA A 57 20.40 -18.08 11.33
N ARG A 58 21.06 -17.12 10.69
CA ARG A 58 22.34 -16.55 11.19
C ARG A 58 22.19 -15.79 12.50
N LEU A 59 21.09 -15.08 12.68
CA LEU A 59 20.77 -14.38 13.93
C LEU A 59 20.47 -15.37 15.05
N TRP A 60 19.66 -16.41 14.74
CA TRP A 60 19.33 -17.48 15.69
C TRP A 60 20.57 -18.17 16.25
N GLN A 61 21.54 -18.51 15.39
CA GLN A 61 22.82 -19.11 15.81
C GLN A 61 23.63 -18.22 16.76
N ARG A 62 23.33 -16.92 16.82
CA ARG A 62 23.97 -15.93 17.68
C ARG A 62 23.12 -15.50 18.87
N GLY A 63 22.00 -16.19 19.12
CA GLY A 63 21.07 -15.85 20.19
C GLY A 63 20.31 -14.54 19.96
N ILE A 64 20.22 -14.07 18.71
CA ILE A 64 19.51 -12.82 18.36
C ILE A 64 18.15 -13.18 17.76
N ARG A 65 17.08 -12.58 18.30
CA ARG A 65 15.73 -12.70 17.76
C ARG A 65 15.52 -11.70 16.62
N LEU A 66 14.83 -12.15 15.57
CA LEU A 66 14.40 -11.28 14.48
C LEU A 66 12.93 -10.91 14.67
N ALA A 67 12.63 -9.62 14.49
CA ALA A 67 11.26 -9.09 14.44
C ALA A 67 11.11 -8.19 13.21
N SER A 68 9.93 -8.11 12.65
CA SER A 68 9.56 -7.14 11.62
C SER A 68 8.24 -6.47 11.97
N ASP A 69 7.99 -5.30 11.38
CA ASP A 69 6.69 -4.68 11.42
C ASP A 69 5.71 -5.39 10.47
N MET A 70 4.44 -5.21 10.73
CA MET A 70 3.33 -5.61 9.88
C MET A 70 2.42 -4.41 9.65
N VAL A 71 1.90 -4.24 8.44
CA VAL A 71 0.99 -3.14 8.08
C VAL A 71 -0.39 -3.71 7.74
N PRO A 72 -1.25 -3.99 8.72
CA PRO A 72 -2.53 -4.65 8.48
C PRO A 72 -3.65 -3.70 8.12
N ASN A 73 -3.50 -2.38 8.37
CA ASN A 73 -4.58 -1.39 8.22
C ASN A 73 -4.89 -1.04 6.76
N HIS A 74 -3.89 -1.00 5.90
CA HIS A 74 -3.99 -0.53 4.52
C HIS A 74 -2.91 -1.16 3.65
N THR A 75 -3.08 -1.05 2.32
CA THR A 75 -2.04 -1.36 1.32
C THR A 75 -1.66 -0.08 0.56
N GLY A 76 -0.75 -0.18 -0.40
CA GLY A 76 -0.55 0.86 -1.41
C GLY A 76 -1.78 0.97 -2.32
N MET A 77 -2.03 2.17 -2.87
CA MET A 77 -3.16 2.40 -3.76
C MET A 77 -3.08 1.64 -5.10
N ASP A 78 -1.90 1.17 -5.49
CA ASP A 78 -1.63 0.29 -6.64
C ASP A 78 -1.28 -1.14 -6.21
N GLY A 79 -1.55 -1.50 -4.95
CA GLY A 79 -1.26 -2.81 -4.38
C GLY A 79 -2.01 -3.94 -5.08
N THR A 80 -1.46 -5.14 -5.03
CA THR A 80 -2.01 -6.35 -5.67
C THR A 80 -3.48 -6.57 -5.31
N TRP A 81 -3.85 -6.36 -4.05
CA TRP A 81 -5.26 -6.51 -3.64
C TRP A 81 -6.19 -5.44 -4.22
N VAL A 82 -5.70 -4.21 -4.43
CA VAL A 82 -6.50 -3.17 -5.11
C VAL A 82 -6.82 -3.59 -6.55
N ILE A 83 -5.89 -4.27 -7.20
CA ILE A 83 -6.05 -4.78 -8.56
C ILE A 83 -6.98 -5.99 -8.59
N GLU A 84 -6.73 -7.01 -7.76
CA GLU A 84 -7.35 -8.33 -7.87
C GLU A 84 -8.57 -8.52 -6.98
N LYS A 85 -8.60 -7.86 -5.82
CA LYS A 85 -9.60 -8.04 -4.77
C LYS A 85 -10.16 -6.69 -4.27
N PRO A 86 -10.65 -5.80 -5.15
CA PRO A 86 -11.06 -4.44 -4.74
C PRO A 86 -12.18 -4.43 -3.70
N ASP A 87 -12.96 -5.51 -3.56
CA ASP A 87 -14.01 -5.63 -2.55
C ASP A 87 -13.50 -5.72 -1.10
N LEU A 88 -12.18 -5.85 -0.91
CA LEU A 88 -11.56 -5.82 0.41
C LEU A 88 -11.42 -4.42 1.01
N PHE A 89 -11.69 -3.37 0.23
CA PHE A 89 -11.43 -2.00 0.63
C PHE A 89 -12.71 -1.20 0.90
N VAL A 90 -12.58 -0.21 1.78
CA VAL A 90 -13.64 0.80 1.99
C VAL A 90 -13.79 1.60 0.71
N GLN A 91 -14.97 1.56 0.10
CA GLN A 91 -15.19 2.09 -1.25
C GLN A 91 -16.62 2.54 -1.51
N ARG A 92 -16.78 3.31 -2.61
CA ARG A 92 -18.06 3.72 -3.16
C ARG A 92 -18.09 3.55 -4.68
N ARG A 93 -19.30 3.44 -5.23
CA ARG A 93 -19.52 3.45 -6.69
C ARG A 93 -19.57 4.87 -7.25
N ASP A 94 -19.93 5.84 -6.44
CA ASP A 94 -20.04 7.25 -6.79
C ASP A 94 -18.94 8.05 -6.09
N CYS A 95 -18.43 9.07 -6.77
CA CYS A 95 -17.48 10.00 -6.16
C CYS A 95 -18.16 10.74 -4.99
N PRO A 96 -17.57 10.74 -3.78
CA PRO A 96 -18.21 11.36 -2.62
C PRO A 96 -18.28 12.88 -2.70
N PHE A 97 -17.43 13.51 -3.51
CA PHE A 97 -17.36 14.97 -3.66
C PHE A 97 -17.40 15.37 -5.13
N PRO A 98 -18.41 16.18 -5.55
CA PRO A 98 -18.58 16.56 -6.96
C PRO A 98 -17.42 17.38 -7.55
N GLN A 99 -16.64 18.06 -6.70
CA GLN A 99 -15.50 18.87 -7.11
C GLN A 99 -14.24 18.05 -7.40
N TYR A 100 -14.19 16.77 -7.04
CA TYR A 100 -13.04 15.93 -7.29
C TYR A 100 -12.89 15.63 -8.78
N THR A 101 -11.65 15.74 -9.26
CA THR A 101 -11.25 15.41 -10.64
C THR A 101 -10.07 14.44 -10.63
N PHE A 102 -9.97 13.61 -11.68
CA PHE A 102 -9.02 12.50 -11.78
C PHE A 102 -8.42 12.46 -13.19
N ASN A 103 -7.79 13.54 -13.63
CA ASN A 103 -7.21 13.71 -14.97
C ASN A 103 -5.69 13.45 -15.00
N GLY A 104 -5.11 13.18 -13.85
CA GLY A 104 -3.68 12.94 -13.71
C GLY A 104 -3.22 11.62 -14.36
N GLU A 105 -1.96 11.30 -14.16
CA GLU A 105 -1.32 10.09 -14.68
C GLU A 105 -1.95 8.83 -14.05
N ASN A 106 -2.11 7.77 -14.88
CA ASN A 106 -2.42 6.44 -14.35
C ASN A 106 -1.23 5.92 -13.52
N LEU A 107 -1.45 5.66 -12.26
CA LEU A 107 -0.42 5.23 -11.30
C LEU A 107 -0.33 3.71 -11.15
N SER A 108 -1.18 2.94 -11.85
CA SER A 108 -1.12 1.49 -11.83
C SER A 108 0.08 0.96 -12.60
N HIS A 109 0.69 -0.09 -12.08
CA HIS A 109 1.72 -0.88 -12.77
C HIS A 109 1.11 -2.03 -13.59
N ASP A 110 -0.18 -2.31 -13.42
CA ASP A 110 -0.90 -3.41 -14.08
C ASP A 110 -1.90 -2.86 -15.11
N SER A 111 -1.78 -3.33 -16.34
CA SER A 111 -2.63 -2.87 -17.46
C SER A 111 -4.12 -3.22 -17.33
N ARG A 112 -4.48 -4.19 -16.48
CA ARG A 112 -5.87 -4.59 -16.21
C ARG A 112 -6.66 -3.51 -15.48
N VAL A 113 -5.97 -2.66 -14.70
CA VAL A 113 -6.58 -1.66 -13.82
C VAL A 113 -5.86 -0.33 -13.96
N SER A 114 -6.61 0.75 -13.96
CA SER A 114 -6.08 2.11 -13.85
C SER A 114 -6.41 2.69 -12.47
N VAL A 115 -5.45 3.38 -11.84
CA VAL A 115 -5.65 4.10 -10.59
C VAL A 115 -5.22 5.55 -10.74
N TYR A 116 -6.05 6.46 -10.25
CA TYR A 116 -5.85 7.90 -10.38
C TYR A 116 -5.98 8.58 -9.03
N LEU A 117 -4.97 9.35 -8.66
CA LEU A 117 -5.04 10.25 -7.51
C LEU A 117 -5.89 11.48 -7.89
N GLU A 118 -6.55 12.06 -6.91
CA GLU A 118 -7.33 13.29 -7.10
C GLU A 118 -6.39 14.48 -7.43
N ASP A 119 -6.78 15.29 -8.42
CA ASP A 119 -5.90 16.29 -9.06
C ASP A 119 -5.44 17.40 -8.10
N HIS A 120 -6.28 17.81 -7.14
CA HIS A 120 -5.95 18.88 -6.19
C HIS A 120 -4.82 18.50 -5.22
N TYR A 121 -4.56 17.21 -5.04
CA TYR A 121 -3.38 16.77 -4.28
C TYR A 121 -2.07 17.26 -4.92
N TYR A 122 -1.95 17.18 -6.25
CA TYR A 122 -0.76 17.64 -6.96
C TYR A 122 -0.54 19.13 -6.88
N SER A 123 -1.61 19.91 -6.81
CA SER A 123 -1.57 21.36 -6.62
C SER A 123 -1.45 21.78 -5.15
N LYS A 124 -1.39 20.80 -4.22
CA LYS A 124 -1.29 21.01 -2.77
C LYS A 124 -2.44 21.83 -2.17
N ASN A 125 -3.61 21.76 -2.80
CA ASN A 125 -4.81 22.47 -2.36
C ASN A 125 -5.75 21.60 -1.54
N ASP A 126 -5.62 20.27 -1.67
CA ASP A 126 -6.44 19.31 -0.94
C ASP A 126 -5.66 18.01 -0.65
N CYS A 127 -6.12 17.28 0.34
CA CYS A 127 -5.72 15.92 0.63
C CYS A 127 -6.96 15.05 0.51
N SER A 128 -7.21 14.52 -0.69
CA SER A 128 -8.44 13.83 -1.00
C SER A 128 -8.64 12.57 -0.15
N VAL A 129 -9.92 12.24 0.10
CA VAL A 129 -10.25 11.06 0.92
C VAL A 129 -10.33 9.77 0.10
N VAL A 130 -10.46 9.87 -1.24
CA VAL A 130 -10.58 8.73 -2.16
C VAL A 130 -9.66 8.90 -3.36
N PHE A 131 -9.30 7.76 -3.96
CA PHE A 131 -8.75 7.68 -5.30
C PHE A 131 -9.71 6.91 -6.22
N LYS A 132 -9.56 7.08 -7.53
CA LYS A 132 -10.38 6.42 -8.54
C LYS A 132 -9.66 5.18 -9.06
N ARG A 133 -10.33 4.03 -9.01
CA ARG A 133 -9.92 2.77 -9.64
C ARG A 133 -10.87 2.44 -10.79
N VAL A 134 -10.31 2.03 -11.94
CA VAL A 134 -11.09 1.61 -13.12
C VAL A 134 -10.57 0.24 -13.57
N ASP A 135 -11.48 -0.71 -13.72
CA ASP A 135 -11.19 -1.95 -14.41
C ASP A 135 -11.23 -1.69 -15.92
N ASN A 136 -10.10 -1.90 -16.59
CA ASN A 136 -9.95 -1.53 -18.00
C ASN A 136 -10.67 -2.46 -18.98
N GLN A 137 -11.10 -3.64 -18.54
CA GLN A 137 -11.86 -4.57 -19.35
C GLN A 137 -13.36 -4.32 -19.27
N THR A 138 -13.84 -4.07 -18.04
CA THR A 138 -15.29 -3.96 -17.78
C THR A 138 -15.77 -2.52 -17.68
N GLY A 139 -14.87 -1.58 -17.45
CA GLY A 139 -15.20 -0.19 -17.13
C GLY A 139 -15.72 0.00 -15.70
N ASP A 140 -15.71 -1.06 -14.86
CA ASP A 140 -16.11 -0.95 -13.45
C ASP A 140 -15.28 0.09 -12.74
N THR A 141 -15.95 1.12 -12.23
CA THR A 141 -15.31 2.26 -11.57
C THR A 141 -15.64 2.25 -10.09
N ARG A 142 -14.61 2.45 -9.27
CA ARG A 142 -14.71 2.51 -7.81
C ARG A 142 -13.90 3.67 -7.26
N TYR A 143 -14.42 4.27 -6.20
CA TYR A 143 -13.75 5.30 -5.41
C TYR A 143 -13.36 4.68 -4.07
N ILE A 144 -12.08 4.35 -3.94
CA ILE A 144 -11.53 3.65 -2.77
C ILE A 144 -10.97 4.68 -1.81
N TYR A 145 -11.29 4.55 -0.53
CA TYR A 145 -10.80 5.45 0.50
C TYR A 145 -9.30 5.22 0.76
N HIS A 146 -8.58 6.31 0.95
CA HIS A 146 -7.21 6.27 1.44
C HIS A 146 -7.15 5.83 2.90
N GLY A 147 -6.01 5.24 3.30
CA GLY A 147 -5.74 4.88 4.68
C GLY A 147 -5.72 6.11 5.59
N ASN A 148 -6.25 5.94 6.80
CA ASN A 148 -6.28 6.97 7.82
C ASN A 148 -6.33 6.32 9.22
N ASP A 149 -5.69 6.93 10.20
CA ASP A 149 -5.73 6.51 11.59
C ASP A 149 -6.74 7.30 12.45
N GLY A 150 -7.48 8.23 11.83
CA GLY A 150 -8.45 9.07 12.50
C GLY A 150 -7.87 10.29 13.22
N THR A 151 -6.56 10.50 13.15
CA THR A 151 -5.87 11.60 13.85
C THR A 151 -5.41 12.72 12.93
N GLY A 152 -5.41 12.51 11.63
CA GLY A 152 -4.88 13.45 10.66
C GLY A 152 -5.50 13.34 9.27
N LEU A 153 -4.77 13.85 8.29
CA LEU A 153 -5.17 13.79 6.88
C LEU A 153 -4.97 12.36 6.32
N PRO A 154 -5.79 11.95 5.34
CA PRO A 154 -5.61 10.69 4.65
C PRO A 154 -4.22 10.53 4.01
N TRP A 155 -3.70 9.31 4.02
CA TRP A 155 -2.42 8.98 3.40
C TRP A 155 -2.64 8.66 1.92
N ASN A 156 -2.44 9.64 1.04
CA ASN A 156 -2.87 9.60 -0.37
C ASN A 156 -2.11 8.62 -1.29
N ASP A 157 -1.18 7.85 -0.77
CA ASP A 157 -0.54 6.73 -1.48
C ASP A 157 -1.03 5.34 -1.03
N THR A 158 -2.12 5.30 -0.25
CA THR A 158 -2.63 4.08 0.38
C THR A 158 -4.10 3.80 0.06
N ALA A 159 -4.55 2.57 0.34
CA ALA A 159 -5.92 2.09 0.23
C ALA A 159 -6.37 1.46 1.55
N GLN A 160 -7.47 1.93 2.13
CA GLN A 160 -8.00 1.49 3.43
C GLN A 160 -8.71 0.15 3.31
N ILE A 161 -8.23 -0.86 4.06
CA ILE A 161 -8.90 -2.16 4.17
C ILE A 161 -10.21 -2.00 4.95
N ASP A 162 -11.27 -2.66 4.49
CA ASP A 162 -12.60 -2.65 5.14
C ASP A 162 -12.68 -3.76 6.20
N PHE A 163 -12.38 -3.42 7.44
CA PHE A 163 -12.47 -4.37 8.55
C PHE A 163 -13.91 -4.70 9.00
N LEU A 164 -14.93 -4.05 8.45
CA LEU A 164 -16.32 -4.50 8.60
C LEU A 164 -16.63 -5.69 7.69
N ASN A 165 -15.88 -5.85 6.60
CA ASN A 165 -15.99 -7.00 5.70
C ASN A 165 -15.29 -8.23 6.32
N PRO A 166 -16.01 -9.34 6.60
CA PRO A 166 -15.42 -10.55 7.17
C PRO A 166 -14.38 -11.20 6.24
N VAL A 167 -14.54 -11.07 4.92
CA VAL A 167 -13.57 -11.60 3.94
C VAL A 167 -12.26 -10.83 4.04
N ALA A 168 -12.31 -9.50 4.19
CA ALA A 168 -11.11 -8.69 4.35
C ALA A 168 -10.36 -9.03 5.65
N ARG A 169 -11.11 -9.25 6.75
CA ARG A 169 -10.48 -9.69 8.01
C ARG A 169 -9.75 -11.01 7.86
N GLU A 170 -10.38 -11.99 7.20
CA GLU A 170 -9.75 -13.30 6.99
C GLU A 170 -8.50 -13.20 6.11
N GLU A 171 -8.54 -12.43 5.02
CA GLU A 171 -7.36 -12.21 4.17
C GLU A 171 -6.19 -11.61 4.96
N VAL A 172 -6.45 -10.63 5.83
CA VAL A 172 -5.42 -10.04 6.69
C VAL A 172 -4.89 -11.05 7.70
N ILE A 173 -5.76 -11.85 8.34
CA ILE A 173 -5.35 -12.91 9.26
C ILE A 173 -4.43 -13.91 8.56
N GLN A 174 -4.77 -14.34 7.35
CA GLN A 174 -3.94 -15.28 6.57
C GLN A 174 -2.56 -14.68 6.26
N GLN A 175 -2.48 -13.38 5.94
CA GLN A 175 -1.18 -12.72 5.75
C GLN A 175 -0.35 -12.67 7.03
N ILE A 176 -0.97 -12.36 8.17
CA ILE A 176 -0.27 -12.36 9.48
C ILE A 176 0.25 -13.74 9.85
N LEU A 177 -0.51 -14.80 9.53
CA LEU A 177 -0.10 -16.18 9.81
C LEU A 177 0.96 -16.71 8.84
N HIS A 178 1.06 -16.12 7.63
CA HIS A 178 2.04 -16.50 6.62
C HIS A 178 3.44 -15.95 6.93
N VAL A 179 3.52 -14.81 7.58
CA VAL A 179 4.75 -14.10 7.95
C VAL A 179 5.30 -14.59 9.29
#